data_9b931e9d20d8378163de3fc9de7df314
#
_entry.id   9b931e9d20d8378163de3fc9de7df314
#
_cell.length_a   1.000
_cell.length_b   1.000
_cell.length_c   1.000
_cell.angle_alpha   90.00
_cell.angle_beta   90.00
_cell.angle_gamma   90.00
#
_symmetry.space_group_name_H-M   'P 1'
#
loop_
_entity.id
_entity.type
_entity.pdbx_description
1 polymer ?
#
loop_
_entity_poly.entity_id
_entity_poly.type
_entity_poly.pdbx_seq_one_letter_code
_entity_poly.pdbx_strand_id
1 'polypeptide(L)' 'MNNIKKVIWKSGYRKNYIAEKIGIPPSHISMWISEDRFPSKDRVRKLCKILGCKTVDLYPGGYKNG' A
#
# COMPACT_ATOMS: atom_id res chain seq x y z
N MET A 1 -7.68 -2.49 -10.44
CA MET A 1 -6.23 -2.32 -10.47
C MET A 1 -5.79 -1.21 -9.55
N ASN A 2 -4.59 -1.33 -8.97
CA ASN A 2 -4.07 -0.33 -8.07
C ASN A 2 -2.70 0.15 -8.51
N ASN A 3 -2.23 1.25 -7.92
CA ASN A 3 -0.94 1.84 -8.23
C ASN A 3 0.06 1.68 -7.08
N ILE A 4 -0.17 0.73 -6.18
CA ILE A 4 0.68 0.55 -5.00
C ILE A 4 2.14 0.35 -5.40
N LYS A 5 2.40 -0.56 -6.32
CA LYS A 5 3.77 -0.84 -6.77
C LYS A 5 4.43 0.42 -7.33
N LYS A 6 3.71 1.17 -8.15
CA LYS A 6 4.22 2.39 -8.79
C LYS A 6 4.55 3.45 -7.75
N VAL A 7 3.67 3.66 -6.79
CA VAL A 7 3.87 4.67 -5.75
C VAL A 7 5.04 4.29 -4.85
N ILE A 8 5.13 3.02 -4.47
CA ILE A 8 6.26 2.52 -3.68
C ILE A 8 7.57 2.72 -4.44
N TRP A 9 7.58 2.36 -5.71
CA TRP A 9 8.78 2.51 -6.53
C TRP A 9 9.23 3.96 -6.61
N LYS A 10 8.29 4.89 -6.81
CA LYS A 10 8.59 6.32 -6.88
C LYS A 10 9.09 6.88 -5.55
N SER A 11 8.63 6.33 -4.44
CA SER A 11 9.03 6.80 -3.12
C SER A 11 10.48 6.49 -2.79
N GLY A 12 11.04 5.48 -3.44
CA GLY A 12 12.38 5.00 -3.14
C GLY A 12 12.44 4.10 -1.92
N TYR A 13 11.34 3.88 -1.23
CA TYR A 13 11.31 2.97 -0.09
C TYR A 13 11.20 1.52 -0.54
N ARG A 14 11.76 0.63 0.28
CA ARG A 14 11.64 -0.81 0.03
C ARG A 14 10.40 -1.35 0.73
N LYS A 15 9.85 -2.43 0.18
CA LYS A 15 8.69 -3.10 0.78
C LYS A 15 8.95 -3.49 2.24
N ASN A 16 10.15 -3.97 2.52
CA ASN A 16 10.53 -4.37 3.88
C ASN A 16 10.43 -3.20 4.87
N TYR A 17 10.93 -2.04 4.46
CA TYR A 17 10.87 -0.85 5.29
C TYR A 17 9.43 -0.43 5.57
N ILE A 18 8.62 -0.41 4.52
CA ILE A 18 7.20 -0.02 4.64
C ILE A 18 6.45 -1.02 5.54
N ALA A 19 6.67 -2.31 5.31
CA ALA A 19 6.04 -3.36 6.10
C ALA A 19 6.40 -3.24 7.59
N GLU A 20 7.66 -2.97 7.88
CA GLU A 20 8.12 -2.78 9.24
C GLU A 20 7.42 -1.60 9.91
N LYS A 21 7.26 -0.49 9.18
CA LYS A 21 6.58 0.69 9.70
C LYS A 21 5.10 0.44 9.98
N ILE A 22 4.47 -0.38 9.17
CA ILE A 22 3.07 -0.74 9.36
C ILE A 22 2.91 -1.81 10.44
N GLY A 23 3.92 -2.66 10.61
CA GLY A 23 3.89 -3.77 11.55
C GLY A 23 3.34 -5.05 10.95
N ILE A 24 3.64 -5.31 9.68
CA ILE A 24 3.16 -6.50 8.95
C ILE A 24 4.31 -7.16 8.21
N PRO A 25 4.15 -8.44 7.82
CA PRO A 25 5.14 -9.09 6.95
C PRO A 25 5.18 -8.44 5.57
N PRO A 26 6.36 -8.36 4.92
CA PRO A 26 6.45 -7.80 3.56
C PRO A 26 5.59 -8.53 2.53
N SER A 27 5.32 -9.80 2.75
CA SER A 27 4.46 -10.58 1.85
C SER A 27 3.06 -9.99 1.74
N HIS A 28 2.57 -9.33 2.78
CA HIS A 28 1.25 -8.67 2.74
C HIS A 28 1.23 -7.56 1.68
N ILE A 29 2.32 -6.79 1.59
CA ILE A 29 2.40 -5.73 0.58
C ILE A 29 2.38 -6.33 -0.81
N SER A 30 3.09 -7.42 -1.03
CA SER A 30 3.09 -8.12 -2.31
C SER A 30 1.67 -8.60 -2.67
N MET A 31 0.92 -9.12 -1.69
CA MET A 31 -0.46 -9.54 -1.91
C MET A 31 -1.38 -8.36 -2.23
N TRP A 32 -1.14 -7.19 -1.64
CA TRP A 32 -1.90 -6.00 -1.97
C TRP A 32 -1.64 -5.55 -3.41
N ILE A 33 -0.39 -5.65 -3.86
CA ILE A 33 -0.02 -5.30 -5.24
C ILE A 33 -0.69 -6.24 -6.22
N SER A 34 -0.68 -7.55 -5.95
CA SER A 34 -1.28 -8.56 -6.82
C SER A 34 -2.80 -8.64 -6.69
N GLU A 35 -3.35 -7.97 -5.68
CA GLU A 35 -4.78 -7.97 -5.39
C GLU A 35 -5.32 -9.31 -4.90
N ASP A 36 -4.43 -10.18 -4.43
CA ASP A 36 -4.84 -11.41 -3.74
C ASP A 36 -5.46 -11.08 -2.39
N ARG A 37 -5.03 -9.97 -1.80
CA ARG A 37 -5.59 -9.46 -0.55
C ARG A 37 -5.63 -7.94 -0.60
N PHE A 38 -6.56 -7.37 0.18
CA PHE A 38 -6.70 -5.92 0.26
C PHE A 38 -6.40 -5.44 1.68
N PRO A 39 -5.69 -4.31 1.81
CA PRO A 39 -5.39 -3.77 3.14
C PRO A 39 -6.66 -3.23 3.80
N SER A 40 -6.69 -3.23 5.13
CA SER A 40 -7.76 -2.56 5.87
C SER A 40 -7.62 -1.05 5.72
N LYS A 41 -8.67 -0.31 6.10
CA LYS A 41 -8.63 1.16 6.06
C LYS A 41 -7.47 1.71 6.88
N ASP A 42 -7.21 1.14 8.05
CA ASP A 42 -6.10 1.58 8.90
C ASP A 42 -4.76 1.40 8.21
N ARG A 43 -4.60 0.27 7.54
CA ARG A 43 -3.34 -0.01 6.83
C ARG A 43 -3.18 0.86 5.61
N VAL A 44 -4.27 1.17 4.92
CA VAL A 44 -4.23 2.13 3.80
C VAL A 44 -3.80 3.50 4.30
N ARG A 45 -4.35 3.95 5.43
CA ARG A 45 -3.95 5.22 6.03
C ARG A 45 -2.47 5.25 6.39
N LYS A 46 -1.99 4.19 7.02
CA LYS A 46 -0.57 4.09 7.37
C LYS A 46 0.30 4.10 6.13
N LEU A 47 -0.11 3.36 5.10
CA LEU A 47 0.62 3.32 3.84
C LEU A 47 0.68 4.69 3.19
N CYS A 48 -0.44 5.40 3.13
CA CYS A 48 -0.50 6.76 2.60
C CYS A 48 0.40 7.72 3.37
N LYS A 49 0.40 7.60 4.69
CA LYS A 49 1.22 8.45 5.55
C LYS A 49 2.71 8.22 5.31
N ILE A 50 3.11 6.95 5.20
CA ILE A 50 4.51 6.60 4.95
C ILE A 50 4.95 7.08 3.58
N LEU A 51 4.12 6.90 2.57
CA LEU A 51 4.44 7.24 1.19
C LEU A 51 4.18 8.71 0.85
N GLY A 52 3.52 9.45 1.74
CA GLY A 52 3.19 10.84 1.49
C GLY A 52 2.19 11.01 0.34
N CYS A 53 1.24 10.12 0.22
CA CYS A 53 0.25 10.13 -0.84
C CYS A 53 -1.17 10.03 -0.29
N LYS A 54 -2.15 10.12 -1.19
CA LYS A 54 -3.56 9.97 -0.84
C LYS A 54 -4.06 8.59 -1.27
N THR A 55 -5.19 8.17 -0.70
CA THR A 55 -5.80 6.89 -1.07
C THR A 55 -6.05 6.80 -2.57
N VAL A 56 -6.51 7.89 -3.18
CA VAL A 56 -6.77 7.93 -4.62
C VAL A 56 -5.51 7.69 -5.46
N ASP A 57 -4.34 8.01 -4.92
CA ASP A 57 -3.07 7.75 -5.60
C ASP A 57 -2.75 6.26 -5.66
N LEU A 58 -3.20 5.51 -4.65
CA LEU A 58 -3.00 4.06 -4.60
C LEU A 58 -4.12 3.32 -5.33
N TYR A 59 -5.34 3.83 -5.22
CA TYR A 59 -6.52 3.22 -5.81
C TYR A 59 -7.28 4.26 -6.63
N PRO A 60 -6.85 4.53 -7.88
CA PRO A 60 -7.47 5.58 -8.69
C PRO A 60 -8.96 5.38 -8.94
N GLY A 61 -9.41 4.15 -8.96
CA GLY A 61 -10.83 3.84 -9.12
C GLY A 61 -11.63 3.87 -7.84
N GLY A 62 -11.01 4.30 -6.75
CA GLY A 62 -11.59 4.27 -5.42
C GLY A 62 -11.23 3.01 -4.66
N TYR A 63 -10.96 3.18 -3.37
CA TYR A 63 -10.63 2.06 -2.51
C TYR A 63 -11.92 1.36 -2.07
N LYS A 64 -11.96 0.05 -2.28
CA LYS A 64 -13.06 -0.77 -1.81
C LYS A 64 -12.53 -1.67 -0.70
N ASN A 65 -13.10 -1.48 0.48
CA ASN A 65 -12.79 -2.35 1.59
C ASN A 65 -13.54 -3.66 1.35
N GLY A 66 -12.77 -4.67 1.04
CA GLY A 66 -13.31 -5.98 0.69
C GLY A 66 -14.14 -6.63 1.76
#